data_fa64292deb818031788a9c50c07d98e3
#
_entry.id   fa64292deb818031788a9c50c07d98e3
#
_cell.length_a   1.000
_cell.length_b   1.000
_cell.length_c   1.000
_cell.angle_alpha   90.00
_cell.angle_beta   90.00
_cell.angle_gamma   90.00
#
_symmetry.space_group_name_H-M   'P 1'
#
loop_
_entity.id
_entity.type
_entity.pdbx_description
1 polymer ?
#
loop_
_entity_poly.entity_id
_entity_poly.type
_entity_poly.pdbx_seq_one_letter_code
_entity_poly.pdbx_strand_id
1 'polypeptide(L)'
;EIEGDQFYNSAVVTGPKGYIGKYRKLHLFDTEKDCFQQGNLPLQIFDIAGAKVGVMICFDWRFPETARTLALMGADLIAHPSNLVLTDCPQAMITRCLENHVFAITADRVGAENRLGGEEPLNFMGQSQVVDPNGNILIRASMTDEEVHVVQLDLSLARNKSLNSRNHIFDDRRIDLYGPPE
;
A
#
# COMPACT_ATOMS: atom_id res chain seq x y z
N GLU A 1 14.07 -3.92 -10.22
CA GLU A 1 14.31 -5.32 -10.60
C GLU A 1 14.53 -5.45 -12.10
N ILE A 2 15.45 -6.33 -12.48
CA ILE A 2 15.72 -6.65 -13.89
C ILE A 2 15.40 -8.13 -14.12
N GLU A 3 14.63 -8.42 -15.16
CA GLU A 3 14.35 -9.78 -15.62
C GLU A 3 14.48 -9.83 -17.15
N GLY A 4 15.55 -10.47 -17.65
CA GLY A 4 15.95 -10.34 -19.06
C GLY A 4 16.24 -8.88 -19.40
N ASP A 5 15.57 -8.36 -20.42
CA ASP A 5 15.71 -6.96 -20.86
C ASP A 5 14.61 -6.04 -20.26
N GLN A 6 13.83 -6.54 -19.29
CA GLN A 6 12.73 -5.81 -18.71
C GLN A 6 13.07 -5.28 -17.32
N PHE A 7 12.62 -4.05 -17.05
CA PHE A 7 12.77 -3.38 -15.77
C PHE A 7 11.41 -3.31 -15.04
N TYR A 8 11.42 -3.61 -13.75
CA TYR A 8 10.22 -3.54 -12.90
C TYR A 8 10.47 -2.66 -11.68
N ASN A 9 9.50 -1.81 -11.35
CA ASN A 9 9.46 -1.17 -10.04
C ASN A 9 8.97 -2.21 -9.03
N SER A 10 9.84 -2.59 -8.08
CA SER A 10 9.59 -3.73 -7.19
C SER A 10 9.93 -3.42 -5.74
N ALA A 11 9.16 -3.98 -4.83
CA ALA A 11 9.48 -4.06 -3.41
C ALA A 11 9.95 -5.48 -3.05
N VAL A 12 11.02 -5.56 -2.29
CA VAL A 12 11.55 -6.81 -1.76
C VAL A 12 11.16 -6.95 -0.30
N VAL A 13 10.66 -8.11 0.07
CA VAL A 13 10.37 -8.47 1.45
C VAL A 13 11.48 -9.37 1.97
N THR A 14 12.09 -8.95 3.07
CA THR A 14 13.20 -9.67 3.70
C THR A 14 12.93 -9.90 5.19
N GLY A 15 13.58 -10.88 5.77
CA GLY A 15 13.52 -11.21 7.19
C GLY A 15 14.87 -11.66 7.73
N PRO A 16 14.97 -12.10 9.00
CA PRO A 16 16.23 -12.51 9.61
C PRO A 16 16.95 -13.66 8.88
N LYS A 17 16.20 -14.44 8.09
CA LYS A 17 16.75 -15.55 7.29
C LYS A 17 17.01 -15.17 5.82
N GLY A 18 16.89 -13.88 5.47
CA GLY A 18 17.09 -13.36 4.11
C GLY A 18 15.79 -13.11 3.35
N TYR A 19 15.80 -13.37 2.06
CA TYR A 19 14.71 -13.11 1.14
C TYR A 19 13.46 -13.95 1.47
N ILE A 20 12.29 -13.25 1.54
CA ILE A 20 10.98 -13.88 1.74
C ILE A 20 10.18 -13.86 0.43
N GLY A 21 10.19 -12.73 -0.26
CA GLY A 21 9.44 -12.55 -1.50
C GLY A 21 9.57 -11.15 -2.08
N LYS A 22 8.81 -10.90 -3.13
CA LYS A 22 8.79 -9.60 -3.80
C LYS A 22 7.39 -9.26 -4.31
N TYR A 23 7.17 -7.99 -4.51
CA TYR A 23 6.00 -7.45 -5.20
C TYR A 23 6.47 -6.57 -6.36
N ARG A 24 5.87 -6.71 -7.53
CA ARG A 24 6.07 -5.83 -8.69
C ARG A 24 4.90 -4.86 -8.78
N LYS A 25 5.17 -3.57 -8.81
CA LYS A 25 4.16 -2.51 -8.89
C LYS A 25 3.20 -2.74 -10.06
N LEU A 26 1.91 -2.89 -9.76
CA LEU A 26 0.89 -3.16 -10.77
C LEU A 26 0.52 -1.91 -11.57
N HIS A 27 0.47 -0.74 -10.91
CA HIS A 27 -0.01 0.50 -11.52
C HIS A 27 1.12 1.53 -11.62
N LEU A 28 1.67 1.65 -12.81
CA LEU A 28 2.72 2.62 -13.09
C LEU A 28 2.15 4.03 -13.18
N PHE A 29 2.88 5.00 -12.61
CA PHE A 29 2.50 6.40 -12.60
C PHE A 29 3.34 7.20 -13.59
N ASP A 30 2.66 8.00 -14.45
CA ASP A 30 3.28 8.97 -15.35
C ASP A 30 4.45 8.36 -16.16
N THR A 31 5.62 8.97 -16.12
CA THR A 31 6.83 8.56 -16.84
C THR A 31 7.43 7.21 -16.40
N GLU A 32 6.95 6.62 -15.30
CA GLU A 32 7.30 5.23 -14.98
C GLU A 32 6.97 4.26 -16.14
N LYS A 33 5.93 4.58 -16.93
CA LYS A 33 5.52 3.77 -18.09
C LYS A 33 6.54 3.74 -19.22
N ASP A 34 7.44 4.72 -19.26
CA ASP A 34 8.49 4.81 -20.26
C ASP A 34 9.71 3.96 -19.87
N CYS A 35 9.87 3.66 -18.56
CA CYS A 35 11.05 3.00 -18.01
C CYS A 35 10.77 1.58 -17.49
N PHE A 36 9.56 1.31 -17.00
CA PHE A 36 9.22 0.06 -16.34
C PHE A 36 8.09 -0.67 -17.06
N GLN A 37 8.11 -1.99 -16.92
CA GLN A 37 6.99 -2.85 -17.25
C GLN A 37 6.01 -2.91 -16.07
N GLN A 38 4.72 -3.02 -16.37
CA GLN A 38 3.71 -3.31 -15.36
C GLN A 38 4.01 -4.62 -14.65
N GLY A 39 3.74 -4.65 -13.34
CA GLY A 39 3.88 -5.87 -12.55
C GLY A 39 3.04 -7.02 -13.13
N ASN A 40 3.65 -8.18 -13.27
CA ASN A 40 3.07 -9.38 -13.85
C ASN A 40 3.00 -10.55 -12.86
N LEU A 41 3.27 -10.28 -11.59
CA LEU A 41 3.13 -11.25 -10.51
C LEU A 41 1.79 -11.06 -9.81
N PRO A 42 1.13 -12.14 -9.36
CA PRO A 42 -0.08 -12.03 -8.56
C PRO A 42 0.21 -11.31 -7.23
N LEU A 43 -0.83 -10.68 -6.67
CA LEU A 43 -0.77 -10.19 -5.30
C LEU A 43 -0.49 -11.34 -4.34
N GLN A 44 0.30 -11.09 -3.31
CA GLN A 44 0.71 -12.09 -2.32
C GLN A 44 0.61 -11.54 -0.90
N ILE A 45 0.43 -12.45 0.04
CA ILE A 45 0.51 -12.16 1.48
C ILE A 45 1.78 -12.81 2.02
N PHE A 46 2.52 -12.04 2.80
CA PHE A 46 3.76 -12.48 3.44
C PHE A 46 3.54 -12.63 4.93
N ASP A 47 3.88 -13.79 5.48
CA ASP A 47 3.85 -14.01 6.92
C ASP A 47 5.13 -13.45 7.56
N ILE A 48 4.99 -12.36 8.31
CA ILE A 48 6.12 -11.65 8.93
C ILE A 48 5.84 -11.50 10.43
N ALA A 49 6.57 -12.22 11.26
CA ALA A 49 6.46 -12.17 12.72
C ALA A 49 5.02 -12.32 13.24
N GLY A 50 4.22 -13.17 12.59
CA GLY A 50 2.83 -13.45 12.97
C GLY A 50 1.81 -12.47 12.39
N ALA A 51 2.25 -11.48 11.63
CA ALA A 51 1.39 -10.59 10.83
C ALA A 51 1.31 -11.07 9.38
N LYS A 52 0.11 -10.98 8.79
CA LYS A 52 -0.12 -11.17 7.37
C LYS A 52 0.01 -9.85 6.64
N VAL A 53 1.08 -9.66 5.89
CA VAL A 53 1.46 -8.40 5.26
C VAL A 53 1.22 -8.45 3.76
N GLY A 54 0.38 -7.56 3.25
CA GLY A 54 0.26 -7.25 1.83
C GLY A 54 1.17 -6.08 1.46
N VAL A 55 1.63 -6.01 0.21
CA VAL A 55 2.47 -4.91 -0.27
C VAL A 55 1.78 -4.19 -1.41
N MET A 56 1.79 -2.86 -1.34
CA MET A 56 1.44 -1.93 -2.41
C MET A 56 2.61 -0.96 -2.62
N ILE A 57 2.76 -0.41 -3.82
CA ILE A 57 3.81 0.60 -4.09
C ILE A 57 3.16 1.88 -4.61
N CYS A 58 3.37 3.01 -3.90
CA CYS A 58 3.03 4.37 -4.34
C CYS A 58 1.63 4.42 -5.01
N PHE A 59 1.53 4.67 -6.31
CA PHE A 59 0.28 4.88 -7.06
C PHE A 59 -0.75 3.73 -6.97
N ASP A 60 -0.38 2.54 -6.49
CA ASP A 60 -1.34 1.46 -6.22
C ASP A 60 -2.44 1.89 -5.24
N TRP A 61 -2.19 2.92 -4.41
CA TRP A 61 -3.20 3.47 -3.51
C TRP A 61 -4.45 3.97 -4.21
N ARG A 62 -4.32 4.40 -5.47
CA ARG A 62 -5.43 4.94 -6.27
C ARG A 62 -6.48 3.90 -6.61
N PHE A 63 -6.09 2.63 -6.62
CA PHE A 63 -6.92 1.50 -7.04
C PHE A 63 -7.43 0.74 -5.82
N PRO A 64 -8.72 0.91 -5.43
CA PRO A 64 -9.29 0.22 -4.27
C PRO A 64 -9.23 -1.30 -4.41
N GLU A 65 -9.21 -1.82 -5.63
CA GLU A 65 -9.12 -3.24 -5.93
C GLU A 65 -7.87 -3.88 -5.35
N THR A 66 -6.74 -3.18 -5.34
CA THR A 66 -5.47 -3.69 -4.80
C THR A 66 -5.58 -3.93 -3.30
N ALA A 67 -6.00 -2.92 -2.55
CA ALA A 67 -6.18 -3.04 -1.10
C ALA A 67 -7.28 -4.05 -0.75
N ARG A 68 -8.39 -4.05 -1.50
CA ARG A 68 -9.49 -5.00 -1.31
C ARG A 68 -9.04 -6.44 -1.53
N THR A 69 -8.28 -6.71 -2.58
CA THR A 69 -7.77 -8.06 -2.87
C THR A 69 -6.84 -8.54 -1.78
N LEU A 70 -5.87 -7.72 -1.35
CA LEU A 70 -4.99 -8.06 -0.23
C LEU A 70 -5.77 -8.36 1.05
N ALA A 71 -6.77 -7.55 1.37
CA ALA A 71 -7.62 -7.75 2.55
C ALA A 71 -8.45 -9.04 2.47
N LEU A 72 -9.00 -9.36 1.29
CA LEU A 72 -9.71 -10.62 1.05
C LEU A 72 -8.80 -11.85 1.13
N MET A 73 -7.51 -11.70 0.79
CA MET A 73 -6.48 -12.71 0.99
C MET A 73 -6.04 -12.84 2.46
N GLY A 74 -6.60 -12.03 3.35
CA GLY A 74 -6.40 -12.08 4.79
C GLY A 74 -5.25 -11.20 5.30
N ALA A 75 -4.88 -10.13 4.61
CA ALA A 75 -3.93 -9.16 5.13
C ALA A 75 -4.40 -8.57 6.47
N ASP A 76 -3.51 -8.54 7.45
CA ASP A 76 -3.65 -7.76 8.68
C ASP A 76 -3.16 -6.31 8.43
N LEU A 77 -2.13 -6.17 7.61
CA LEU A 77 -1.38 -4.94 7.38
C LEU A 77 -1.02 -4.79 5.90
N ILE A 78 -1.12 -3.57 5.40
CA ILE A 78 -0.59 -3.16 4.08
C ILE A 78 0.69 -2.34 4.30
N ALA A 79 1.81 -2.84 3.79
CA ALA A 79 3.06 -2.10 3.69
C ALA A 79 3.08 -1.33 2.36
N HIS A 80 3.23 -0.01 2.43
CA HIS A 80 3.07 0.90 1.30
C HIS A 80 4.25 1.85 1.15
N PRO A 81 5.41 1.40 0.63
CA PRO A 81 6.52 2.27 0.27
C PRO A 81 6.14 3.19 -0.88
N SER A 82 6.52 4.47 -0.80
CA SER A 82 6.01 5.49 -1.72
C SER A 82 7.01 6.62 -1.98
N ASN A 83 6.87 7.23 -3.16
CA ASN A 83 7.44 8.52 -3.55
C ASN A 83 6.27 9.40 -4.02
N LEU A 84 5.45 9.89 -3.06
CA LEU A 84 4.20 10.57 -3.38
C LEU A 84 4.44 12.01 -3.84
N VAL A 85 3.82 12.36 -4.94
CA VAL A 85 3.72 13.72 -5.48
C VAL A 85 2.27 14.22 -5.49
N LEU A 86 1.28 13.31 -5.31
CA LEU A 86 -0.14 13.63 -5.22
C LEU A 86 -0.59 13.70 -3.78
N THR A 87 -1.26 14.78 -3.41
CA THR A 87 -1.65 15.10 -2.02
C THR A 87 -2.81 14.26 -1.48
N ASP A 88 -3.50 13.50 -2.33
CA ASP A 88 -4.71 12.76 -1.95
C ASP A 88 -4.41 11.41 -1.24
N CYS A 89 -3.20 10.89 -1.40
CA CYS A 89 -2.84 9.56 -0.90
C CYS A 89 -3.06 9.38 0.61
N PRO A 90 -2.64 10.29 1.49
CA PRO A 90 -2.83 10.10 2.93
C PRO A 90 -4.30 9.96 3.31
N GLN A 91 -5.19 10.74 2.68
CA GLN A 91 -6.63 10.65 2.91
C GLN A 91 -7.22 9.36 2.32
N ALA A 92 -6.78 8.97 1.11
CA ALA A 92 -7.24 7.74 0.47
C ALA A 92 -6.85 6.50 1.29
N MET A 93 -5.64 6.45 1.87
CA MET A 93 -5.19 5.33 2.69
C MET A 93 -6.00 5.17 3.97
N ILE A 94 -6.54 6.24 4.56
CA ILE A 94 -7.50 6.16 5.66
C ILE A 94 -8.74 5.38 5.21
N THR A 95 -9.28 5.72 4.03
CA THR A 95 -10.43 5.00 3.46
C THR A 95 -10.08 3.54 3.16
N ARG A 96 -8.87 3.25 2.62
CA ARG A 96 -8.42 1.87 2.38
C ARG A 96 -8.38 1.05 3.66
N CYS A 97 -7.93 1.64 4.78
CA CYS A 97 -7.95 0.97 6.08
C CYS A 97 -9.37 0.71 6.57
N LEU A 98 -10.22 1.73 6.53
CA LEU A 98 -11.59 1.65 7.02
C LEU A 98 -12.44 0.63 6.25
N GLU A 99 -12.46 0.70 4.92
CA GLU A 99 -13.30 -0.16 4.07
C GLU A 99 -12.85 -1.62 4.03
N ASN A 100 -11.57 -1.89 4.36
CA ASN A 100 -10.96 -3.23 4.34
C ASN A 100 -10.67 -3.78 5.74
N HIS A 101 -10.83 -2.95 6.77
CA HIS A 101 -10.52 -3.28 8.16
C HIS A 101 -9.11 -3.87 8.31
N VAL A 102 -8.11 -3.12 7.83
CA VAL A 102 -6.68 -3.47 7.86
C VAL A 102 -5.87 -2.30 8.39
N PHE A 103 -4.68 -2.57 8.92
CA PHE A 103 -3.69 -1.52 9.13
C PHE A 103 -3.03 -1.13 7.80
N ALA A 104 -2.52 0.10 7.72
CA ALA A 104 -1.59 0.49 6.67
C ALA A 104 -0.42 1.28 7.25
N ILE A 105 0.78 0.98 6.75
CA ILE A 105 2.00 1.75 6.99
C ILE A 105 2.44 2.31 5.65
N THR A 106 2.25 3.60 5.45
CA THR A 106 2.79 4.34 4.31
C THR A 106 4.12 4.94 4.72
N ALA A 107 5.20 4.53 4.05
CA ALA A 107 6.51 5.14 4.17
C ALA A 107 6.75 5.98 2.92
N ASP A 108 6.72 7.29 3.06
CA ASP A 108 6.85 8.23 1.96
C ASP A 108 8.13 9.03 2.05
N ARG A 109 8.66 9.36 0.90
CA ARG A 109 9.86 10.16 0.73
C ARG A 109 9.59 11.63 1.04
N VAL A 110 10.59 12.33 1.60
CA VAL A 110 10.63 13.79 1.75
C VAL A 110 11.65 14.41 0.80
N GLY A 111 11.55 15.73 0.59
CA GLY A 111 12.49 16.50 -0.23
C GLY A 111 12.13 16.54 -1.71
N ALA A 112 13.12 16.82 -2.54
CA ALA A 112 12.95 16.99 -3.96
C ALA A 112 14.02 16.24 -4.76
N GLU A 113 13.69 15.90 -5.99
CA GLU A 113 14.59 15.25 -6.94
C GLU A 113 14.52 15.94 -8.30
N ASN A 114 15.67 16.30 -8.84
CA ASN A 114 15.76 16.84 -10.19
C ASN A 114 15.71 15.71 -11.21
N ARG A 115 14.82 15.83 -12.17
CA ARG A 115 14.78 14.92 -13.33
C ARG A 115 15.95 15.22 -14.28
N LEU A 116 16.45 14.21 -14.95
CA LEU A 116 17.39 14.37 -16.04
C LEU A 116 16.71 15.13 -17.19
N GLY A 117 17.28 16.26 -17.62
CA GLY A 117 16.75 17.03 -18.76
C GLY A 117 16.29 18.46 -18.47
N GLY A 118 16.43 18.96 -17.22
CA GLY A 118 16.12 20.36 -16.88
C GLY A 118 14.64 20.65 -16.65
N GLU A 119 13.81 19.63 -16.46
CA GLU A 119 12.42 19.77 -16.00
C GLU A 119 12.36 20.24 -14.55
N GLU A 120 11.20 20.77 -14.14
CA GLU A 120 10.96 21.15 -12.76
C GLU A 120 11.20 19.95 -11.79
N PRO A 121 11.75 20.20 -10.61
CA PRO A 121 12.02 19.12 -9.65
C PRO A 121 10.71 18.47 -9.20
N LEU A 122 10.75 17.15 -9.02
CA LEU A 122 9.71 16.42 -8.31
C LEU A 122 9.83 16.71 -6.82
N ASN A 123 8.77 17.24 -6.22
CA ASN A 123 8.68 17.46 -4.79
C ASN A 123 7.87 16.32 -4.17
N PHE A 124 8.45 15.63 -3.20
CA PHE A 124 7.79 14.56 -2.44
C PHE A 124 7.11 15.14 -1.22
N MET A 125 5.93 14.64 -0.92
CA MET A 125 5.06 15.26 0.07
C MET A 125 5.33 14.82 1.52
N GLY A 126 6.12 13.77 1.74
CA GLY A 126 6.32 13.22 3.07
C GLY A 126 5.03 12.69 3.68
N GLN A 127 4.75 13.04 4.95
CA GLN A 127 3.56 12.57 5.67
C GLN A 127 3.43 11.05 5.75
N SER A 128 4.57 10.36 5.90
CA SER A 128 4.53 8.93 6.26
C SER A 128 3.55 8.70 7.39
N GLN A 129 2.72 7.67 7.32
CA GLN A 129 1.67 7.49 8.31
C GLN A 129 1.39 6.02 8.62
N VAL A 130 0.86 5.80 9.82
CA VAL A 130 0.26 4.54 10.24
C VAL A 130 -1.22 4.78 10.52
N VAL A 131 -2.07 3.99 9.88
CA VAL A 131 -3.53 4.07 10.03
C VAL A 131 -4.05 2.72 10.53
N ASP A 132 -4.98 2.76 11.47
CA ASP A 132 -5.62 1.57 12.03
C ASP A 132 -6.85 1.11 11.21
N PRO A 133 -7.42 -0.09 11.50
CA PRO A 133 -8.60 -0.61 10.81
C PRO A 133 -9.86 0.25 10.94
N ASN A 134 -9.93 1.15 11.92
CA ASN A 134 -11.04 2.07 12.12
C ASN A 134 -10.85 3.43 11.43
N GLY A 135 -9.75 3.58 10.66
CA GLY A 135 -9.42 4.83 9.99
C GLY A 135 -8.75 5.88 10.89
N ASN A 136 -8.35 5.53 12.12
CA ASN A 136 -7.63 6.44 12.99
C ASN A 136 -6.15 6.52 12.58
N ILE A 137 -5.64 7.74 12.51
CA ILE A 137 -4.21 7.99 12.28
C ILE A 137 -3.48 7.79 13.61
N LEU A 138 -2.68 6.73 13.70
CA LEU A 138 -1.85 6.45 14.88
C LEU A 138 -0.60 7.31 14.89
N ILE A 139 0.00 7.54 13.72
CA ILE A 139 1.14 8.42 13.50
C ILE A 139 0.99 9.08 12.13
N ARG A 140 1.40 10.34 12.05
CA ARG A 140 1.67 11.04 10.78
C ARG A 140 2.95 11.86 10.96
N ALA A 141 3.94 11.57 10.14
CA ALA A 141 5.23 12.24 10.12
C ALA A 141 5.16 13.62 9.44
N SER A 142 6.24 14.38 9.54
CA SER A 142 6.44 15.67 8.90
C SER A 142 6.32 15.60 7.38
N MET A 143 6.06 16.75 6.77
CA MET A 143 6.14 16.91 5.31
C MET A 143 7.58 17.13 4.82
N THR A 144 8.47 17.52 5.69
CA THR A 144 9.79 18.04 5.31
C THR A 144 10.96 17.31 5.95
N ASP A 145 10.74 16.72 7.13
CA ASP A 145 11.84 16.18 7.93
C ASP A 145 11.92 14.66 7.80
N GLU A 146 13.13 14.12 7.82
CA GLU A 146 13.36 12.69 7.93
C GLU A 146 13.06 12.23 9.36
N GLU A 147 12.12 11.31 9.52
CA GLU A 147 11.67 10.83 10.82
C GLU A 147 11.61 9.31 10.86
N VAL A 148 11.81 8.76 12.05
CA VAL A 148 11.59 7.34 12.34
C VAL A 148 10.63 7.20 13.50
N HIS A 149 9.53 6.49 13.28
CA HIS A 149 8.52 6.23 14.29
C HIS A 149 8.34 4.73 14.52
N VAL A 150 8.03 4.36 15.76
CA VAL A 150 7.69 2.97 16.13
C VAL A 150 6.30 2.97 16.75
N VAL A 151 5.42 2.12 16.23
CA VAL A 151 4.04 1.97 16.71
C VAL A 151 3.78 0.50 17.01
N GLN A 152 3.19 0.24 18.17
CA GLN A 152 2.70 -1.09 18.51
C GLN A 152 1.29 -1.29 17.94
N LEU A 153 1.08 -2.37 17.19
CA LEU A 153 -0.19 -2.70 16.57
C LEU A 153 -0.83 -3.92 17.23
N ASP A 154 -2.12 -3.82 17.55
CA ASP A 154 -2.93 -4.98 17.93
C ASP A 154 -3.58 -5.57 16.67
N LEU A 155 -2.98 -6.61 16.12
CA LEU A 155 -3.45 -7.24 14.88
C LEU A 155 -4.84 -7.88 15.01
N SER A 156 -5.35 -8.11 16.23
CA SER A 156 -6.69 -8.65 16.45
C SER A 156 -7.76 -7.70 15.90
N LEU A 157 -7.50 -6.39 15.90
CA LEU A 157 -8.41 -5.39 15.32
C LEU A 157 -8.60 -5.61 13.81
N ALA A 158 -7.52 -5.91 13.08
CA ALA A 158 -7.61 -6.17 11.65
C ALA A 158 -8.28 -7.51 11.32
N ARG A 159 -8.17 -8.50 12.20
CA ARG A 159 -8.72 -9.85 12.01
C ARG A 159 -10.23 -9.92 12.20
N ASN A 160 -10.77 -9.03 13.02
CA ASN A 160 -12.22 -8.94 13.18
C ASN A 160 -12.82 -8.10 12.05
N LYS A 161 -13.58 -8.72 11.15
CA LYS A 161 -14.26 -8.06 10.02
C LYS A 161 -15.76 -7.80 10.29
N SER A 162 -16.24 -8.10 11.50
CA SER A 162 -17.62 -7.83 11.91
C SER A 162 -17.75 -6.39 12.41
N LEU A 163 -18.69 -5.64 11.86
CA LEU A 163 -19.04 -4.29 12.33
C LEU A 163 -19.96 -4.34 13.55
N ASN A 164 -20.82 -5.35 13.59
CA ASN A 164 -21.76 -5.63 14.66
C ASN A 164 -22.21 -7.10 14.56
N SER A 165 -23.22 -7.49 15.35
CA SER A 165 -23.73 -8.87 15.38
C SER A 165 -24.43 -9.33 14.09
N ARG A 166 -24.67 -8.44 13.13
CA ARG A 166 -25.41 -8.73 11.90
C ARG A 166 -24.64 -8.40 10.62
N ASN A 167 -23.60 -7.56 10.69
CA ASN A 167 -22.88 -7.09 9.52
C ASN A 167 -21.41 -7.47 9.59
N HIS A 168 -20.96 -8.09 8.48
CA HIS A 168 -19.58 -8.46 8.25
C HIS A 168 -19.12 -7.89 6.90
N ILE A 169 -18.06 -7.07 6.89
CA ILE A 169 -17.69 -6.25 5.72
C ILE A 169 -17.37 -7.05 4.46
N PHE A 170 -17.04 -8.34 4.57
CA PHE A 170 -16.75 -9.19 3.42
C PHE A 170 -17.91 -10.11 3.05
N ASP A 171 -18.61 -10.66 4.03
CA ASP A 171 -19.70 -11.61 3.77
C ASP A 171 -20.96 -10.92 3.25
N ASP A 172 -21.19 -9.65 3.64
CA ASP A 172 -22.31 -8.83 3.17
C ASP A 172 -22.11 -8.31 1.73
N ARG A 173 -20.97 -8.59 1.11
CA ARG A 173 -20.69 -8.13 -0.27
C ARG A 173 -21.60 -8.85 -1.27
N ARG A 174 -22.15 -8.08 -2.19
CA ARG A 174 -23.00 -8.60 -3.28
C ARG A 174 -22.15 -8.81 -4.54
N ILE A 175 -21.23 -9.79 -4.46
CA ILE A 175 -20.28 -10.09 -5.54
C ILE A 175 -20.98 -10.53 -6.84
N ASP A 176 -22.21 -11.01 -6.73
CA ASP A 176 -23.10 -11.35 -7.82
C ASP A 176 -23.58 -10.13 -8.63
N LEU A 177 -23.43 -8.91 -8.08
CA LEU A 177 -23.88 -7.65 -8.68
C LEU A 177 -22.75 -6.67 -9.00
N TYR A 178 -21.49 -6.97 -8.62
CA TYR A 178 -20.34 -6.06 -8.79
C TYR A 178 -19.66 -6.27 -10.15
N GLY A 179 -20.36 -6.25 -11.23
CA GLY A 179 -19.82 -6.29 -12.59
C GLY A 179 -20.09 -5.00 -13.35
N PRO A 180 -19.37 -4.71 -14.43
CA PRO A 180 -19.82 -3.68 -15.36
C PRO A 180 -21.17 -4.10 -15.93
N PRO A 181 -22.10 -3.13 -16.20
CA PRO A 181 -23.31 -3.44 -16.93
C PRO A 181 -22.94 -4.00 -18.31
N GLU A 182 -23.66 -5.04 -18.74
CA GLU A 182 -23.54 -5.62 -20.08
C GLU A 182 -23.95 -4.60 -21.16
#